data_43ad7ae92f960e2a6c4d7a9f94702bef
#
_entry.id   43ad7ae92f960e2a6c4d7a9f94702bef
#
_cell.length_a   1.000
_cell.length_b   1.000
_cell.length_c   1.000
_cell.angle_alpha   90.00
_cell.angle_beta   90.00
_cell.angle_gamma   90.00
#
_symmetry.space_group_name_H-M   'P 1'
#
loop_
_entity.id
_entity.type
_entity.pdbx_description
1 polymer ?
#
loop_
_entity_poly.entity_id
_entity_poly.type
_entity_poly.pdbx_seq_one_letter_code
_entity_poly.pdbx_strand_id
1 'polypeptide(L)'
;MQPEGEETQTYYIGDSKYYRIGGYLGEESIYKQYTYARNIIQYNINLWLDESKPNPDIKVRDDQTEGYNILPNFFISAAMEKDDFSYSHREIKLTPMKENPTVQYQFEDRLFDRDTLLLSRYNVNFLFVIALYARNKQSEKAVWKDEVRREFRKNIQDVLATQYQFYPMRSKGVVPEDYVQTHFKQLIGKVFTPFDDKEILTLALQNPNTIADATKRTAMEAEHAQLLAMLEKDFTIQDNYTLGQQPQLPPRAAIQCKADERVLVGYYKNFEHKVWITQKKLYCVRLGDVKGSMSISPELLAAKYLLLHGKEGV
;
A
#
# COMPACT_ATOMS: atom_id res chain seq x y z
N MET A 1 5.84 -4.77 -19.12
CA MET A 1 4.90 -3.88 -19.86
C MET A 1 4.40 -2.84 -18.88
N GLN A 2 4.75 -1.59 -19.07
CA GLN A 2 4.21 -0.47 -18.30
C GLN A 2 2.75 -0.25 -18.70
N PRO A 3 1.84 -0.04 -17.76
CA PRO A 3 0.53 0.49 -18.08
C PRO A 3 0.65 1.95 -18.50
N GLU A 4 0.11 2.30 -19.65
CA GLU A 4 -0.05 3.70 -20.03
C GLU A 4 -0.97 4.38 -19.00
N GLY A 5 -0.47 5.41 -18.30
CA GLY A 5 -1.25 6.23 -17.39
C GLY A 5 -1.05 5.99 -15.89
N GLU A 6 -0.24 5.04 -15.46
CA GLU A 6 0.20 4.96 -14.06
C GLU A 6 1.54 5.72 -13.89
N GLU A 7 1.56 6.71 -13.01
CA GLU A 7 2.78 7.45 -12.64
C GLU A 7 3.81 6.56 -11.93
N THR A 8 3.41 5.37 -11.48
CA THR A 8 4.26 4.42 -10.75
C THR A 8 4.18 3.03 -11.35
N GLN A 9 5.34 2.34 -11.42
CA GLN A 9 5.43 0.98 -11.94
C GLN A 9 5.05 -0.03 -10.86
N THR A 10 3.92 -0.70 -11.01
CA THR A 10 3.53 -1.83 -10.17
C THR A 10 3.89 -3.13 -10.87
N TYR A 11 4.58 -4.03 -10.17
CA TYR A 11 4.99 -5.32 -10.71
C TYR A 11 4.00 -6.42 -10.35
N TYR A 12 3.78 -7.31 -11.30
CA TYR A 12 3.00 -8.52 -11.13
C TYR A 12 3.86 -9.71 -11.60
N ILE A 13 3.91 -10.79 -10.82
CA ILE A 13 4.62 -12.00 -11.20
C ILE A 13 3.60 -12.98 -11.76
N GLY A 14 3.59 -13.14 -13.07
CA GLY A 14 2.70 -14.07 -13.77
C GLY A 14 3.48 -15.13 -14.52
N ASP A 15 3.05 -16.38 -14.41
CA ASP A 15 3.56 -17.48 -15.22
C ASP A 15 2.40 -18.16 -15.98
N SER A 16 2.55 -18.30 -17.28
CA SER A 16 1.58 -18.97 -18.14
C SER A 16 1.83 -20.48 -18.17
N LYS A 17 0.82 -21.25 -17.86
CA LYS A 17 0.89 -22.70 -17.86
C LYS A 17 -0.10 -23.32 -18.87
N TYR A 18 0.38 -24.23 -19.68
CA TYR A 18 -0.41 -24.97 -20.67
C TYR A 18 -0.85 -26.33 -20.12
N TYR A 19 -1.39 -26.34 -18.89
CA TYR A 19 -1.91 -27.56 -18.31
C TYR A 19 -3.39 -27.74 -18.63
N ARG A 20 -3.85 -29.00 -18.62
CA ARG A 20 -5.28 -29.31 -18.67
C ARG A 20 -5.97 -28.69 -17.45
N ILE A 21 -7.25 -28.33 -17.63
CA ILE A 21 -8.09 -27.87 -16.51
C ILE A 21 -8.04 -28.89 -15.39
N GLY A 22 -7.75 -28.44 -14.17
CA GLY A 22 -7.59 -29.33 -13.00
C GLY A 22 -6.27 -30.12 -12.98
N GLY A 23 -5.36 -29.87 -13.94
CA GLY A 23 -4.05 -30.51 -13.96
C GLY A 23 -3.19 -30.09 -12.75
N TYR A 24 -2.37 -31.01 -12.26
CA TYR A 24 -1.48 -30.79 -11.12
C TYR A 24 -0.38 -29.78 -11.48
N LEU A 25 -0.25 -28.74 -10.66
CA LEU A 25 0.91 -27.86 -10.67
C LEU A 25 2.00 -28.54 -9.82
N GLY A 26 3.10 -28.94 -10.46
CA GLY A 26 4.23 -29.51 -9.74
C GLY A 26 4.77 -28.56 -8.67
N GLU A 27 5.20 -29.09 -7.53
CA GLU A 27 5.77 -28.33 -6.41
C GLU A 27 6.94 -27.46 -6.87
N GLU A 28 7.76 -27.93 -7.79
CA GLU A 28 8.85 -27.17 -8.37
C GLU A 28 8.39 -25.86 -9.01
N SER A 29 7.25 -25.84 -9.71
CA SER A 29 6.70 -24.60 -10.28
C SER A 29 6.26 -23.63 -9.19
N ILE A 30 5.69 -24.12 -8.10
CA ILE A 30 5.28 -23.31 -6.94
C ILE A 30 6.50 -22.70 -6.27
N TYR A 31 7.54 -23.49 -6.02
CA TYR A 31 8.78 -22.99 -5.40
C TYR A 31 9.50 -21.96 -6.28
N LYS A 32 9.50 -22.14 -7.61
CA LYS A 32 10.04 -21.14 -8.53
C LYS A 32 9.32 -19.80 -8.40
N GLN A 33 7.99 -19.81 -8.32
CA GLN A 33 7.22 -18.59 -8.15
C GLN A 33 7.50 -17.89 -6.81
N TYR A 34 7.65 -18.63 -5.73
CA TYR A 34 8.08 -18.05 -4.45
C TYR A 34 9.50 -17.49 -4.52
N THR A 35 10.40 -18.14 -5.25
CA THR A 35 11.77 -17.64 -5.46
C THR A 35 11.74 -16.29 -6.21
N TYR A 36 10.89 -16.14 -7.21
CA TYR A 36 10.74 -14.86 -7.91
C TYR A 36 10.24 -13.76 -6.98
N ALA A 37 9.23 -14.05 -6.15
CA ALA A 37 8.73 -13.09 -5.16
C ALA A 37 9.83 -12.67 -4.17
N ARG A 38 10.62 -13.61 -3.66
CA ARG A 38 11.76 -13.33 -2.77
C ARG A 38 12.84 -12.49 -3.44
N ASN A 39 13.14 -12.74 -4.70
CA ASN A 39 14.11 -11.93 -5.46
C ASN A 39 13.62 -10.48 -5.63
N ILE A 40 12.31 -10.27 -5.80
CA ILE A 40 11.72 -8.92 -5.85
C ILE A 40 11.83 -8.24 -4.48
N ILE A 41 11.61 -8.96 -3.38
CA ILE A 41 11.84 -8.42 -2.02
C ILE A 41 13.30 -7.95 -1.89
N GLN A 42 14.24 -8.81 -2.26
CA GLN A 42 15.67 -8.48 -2.16
C GLN A 42 16.03 -7.28 -3.05
N TYR A 43 15.49 -7.24 -4.26
CA TYR A 43 15.66 -6.09 -5.16
C TYR A 43 15.14 -4.80 -4.53
N ASN A 44 13.96 -4.84 -3.90
CA ASN A 44 13.37 -3.70 -3.21
C ASN A 44 14.25 -3.22 -2.05
N ILE A 45 14.77 -4.16 -1.24
CA ILE A 45 15.71 -3.86 -0.16
C ILE A 45 16.96 -3.19 -0.73
N ASN A 46 17.51 -3.70 -1.82
CA ASN A 46 18.70 -3.14 -2.43
C ASN A 46 18.48 -1.72 -2.98
N LEU A 47 17.27 -1.44 -3.51
CA LEU A 47 16.91 -0.08 -3.93
C LEU A 47 16.86 0.91 -2.75
N TRP A 48 16.44 0.43 -1.57
CA TRP A 48 16.38 1.27 -0.37
C TRP A 48 17.76 1.52 0.24
N LEU A 49 18.69 0.57 0.07
CA LEU A 49 20.06 0.68 0.56
C LEU A 49 20.95 1.48 -0.38
N ASP A 50 20.59 1.62 -1.65
CA ASP A 50 21.34 2.39 -2.64
C ASP A 50 20.81 3.82 -2.73
N GLU A 51 21.23 4.67 -1.79
CA GLU A 51 20.86 6.09 -1.75
C GLU A 51 21.30 6.86 -3.02
N SER A 52 22.22 6.30 -3.82
CA SER A 52 22.73 6.93 -5.02
C SER A 52 21.76 6.84 -6.21
N LYS A 53 20.76 5.97 -6.14
CA LYS A 53 19.80 5.71 -7.22
C LYS A 53 18.36 5.53 -6.73
N PRO A 54 17.82 6.44 -5.91
CA PRO A 54 16.42 6.35 -5.56
C PRO A 54 15.60 6.52 -6.85
N ASN A 55 14.86 5.49 -7.23
CA ASN A 55 13.86 5.63 -8.29
C ASN A 55 12.46 5.68 -7.62
N PRO A 56 11.91 6.89 -7.37
CA PRO A 56 10.63 7.05 -6.72
C PRO A 56 9.46 6.52 -7.55
N ASP A 57 9.69 6.27 -8.85
CA ASP A 57 8.66 5.81 -9.78
C ASP A 57 8.48 4.29 -9.75
N ILE A 58 9.33 3.56 -9.03
CA ILE A 58 9.23 2.11 -8.90
C ILE A 58 8.51 1.76 -7.61
N LYS A 59 7.25 1.35 -7.73
CA LYS A 59 6.51 0.69 -6.65
C LYS A 59 6.60 -0.81 -6.82
N VAL A 60 7.30 -1.46 -5.89
CA VAL A 60 7.46 -2.92 -5.89
C VAL A 60 6.30 -3.60 -5.18
N ARG A 61 5.53 -2.85 -4.39
CA ARG A 61 4.35 -3.33 -3.67
C ARG A 61 3.10 -2.68 -4.24
N ASP A 62 2.02 -3.44 -4.37
CA ASP A 62 0.72 -2.89 -4.72
C ASP A 62 0.14 -2.11 -3.54
N ASP A 63 -0.14 -0.84 -3.70
CA ASP A 63 -0.66 0.05 -2.64
C ASP A 63 -1.97 -0.44 -2.04
N GLN A 64 -2.80 -1.16 -2.79
CA GLN A 64 -4.09 -1.67 -2.32
C GLN A 64 -3.99 -2.96 -1.50
N THR A 65 -2.90 -3.70 -1.65
CA THR A 65 -2.61 -4.92 -0.87
C THR A 65 -1.43 -4.74 0.05
N GLU A 66 -0.98 -3.51 0.20
CA GLU A 66 0.29 -3.11 0.72
C GLU A 66 0.80 -3.86 1.93
N GLY A 67 1.95 -4.40 1.71
CA GLY A 67 2.76 -4.88 2.76
C GLY A 67 2.42 -6.29 3.24
N TYR A 68 1.25 -6.81 2.92
CA TYR A 68 0.84 -8.17 3.31
C TYR A 68 1.11 -9.18 2.21
N ASN A 69 1.05 -8.74 0.98
CA ASN A 69 1.56 -9.46 -0.15
C ASN A 69 2.43 -8.50 -0.96
N ILE A 70 3.65 -8.89 -1.22
CA ILE A 70 4.64 -8.00 -1.83
C ILE A 70 4.20 -7.57 -3.20
N LEU A 71 3.64 -8.49 -3.96
CA LEU A 71 3.00 -8.23 -5.24
C LEU A 71 2.13 -9.42 -5.63
N PRO A 72 1.13 -9.22 -6.52
CA PRO A 72 0.35 -10.30 -7.06
C PRO A 72 1.26 -11.32 -7.75
N ASN A 73 1.18 -12.58 -7.27
CA ASN A 73 1.95 -13.71 -7.78
C ASN A 73 0.97 -14.81 -8.20
N PHE A 74 1.02 -15.22 -9.46
CA PHE A 74 -0.02 -16.07 -9.98
C PHE A 74 0.41 -16.92 -11.16
N PHE A 75 -0.32 -18.04 -11.35
CA PHE A 75 -0.34 -18.80 -12.58
C PHE A 75 -1.58 -18.45 -13.39
N ILE A 76 -1.42 -18.33 -14.71
CA ILE A 76 -2.52 -18.26 -15.66
C ILE A 76 -2.50 -19.50 -16.56
N SER A 77 -3.63 -20.17 -16.66
CA SER A 77 -3.85 -21.26 -17.60
C SER A 77 -4.92 -20.85 -18.60
N ALA A 78 -4.61 -20.92 -19.89
CA ALA A 78 -5.60 -20.80 -20.92
C ALA A 78 -6.36 -22.13 -21.05
N ALA A 79 -7.65 -22.09 -20.81
CA ALA A 79 -8.50 -23.28 -20.76
C ALA A 79 -9.76 -23.06 -21.60
N MET A 80 -10.36 -24.13 -22.03
CA MET A 80 -11.65 -24.12 -22.72
C MET A 80 -12.60 -25.01 -21.91
N GLU A 81 -13.69 -24.45 -21.42
CA GLU A 81 -14.77 -25.25 -20.83
C GLU A 81 -15.48 -26.04 -21.94
N LYS A 82 -15.93 -27.25 -21.61
CA LYS A 82 -16.46 -28.20 -22.63
C LYS A 82 -17.57 -27.64 -23.49
N ASP A 83 -18.36 -26.73 -22.95
CA ASP A 83 -19.57 -26.21 -23.62
C ASP A 83 -19.48 -24.69 -23.87
N ASP A 84 -18.32 -24.06 -23.59
CA ASP A 84 -18.12 -22.62 -23.80
C ASP A 84 -17.22 -22.35 -25.02
N PHE A 85 -17.86 -22.20 -26.15
CA PHE A 85 -17.20 -21.82 -27.41
C PHE A 85 -17.27 -20.31 -27.69
N SER A 86 -17.52 -19.51 -26.65
CA SER A 86 -17.67 -18.06 -26.78
C SER A 86 -16.32 -17.36 -26.88
N TYR A 87 -16.13 -16.57 -27.92
CA TYR A 87 -14.99 -15.66 -28.07
C TYR A 87 -15.12 -14.37 -27.25
N SER A 88 -16.26 -14.14 -26.62
CA SER A 88 -16.55 -12.93 -25.82
C SER A 88 -16.45 -13.16 -24.31
N HIS A 89 -16.31 -14.39 -23.87
CA HIS A 89 -16.24 -14.75 -22.47
C HIS A 89 -14.87 -14.41 -21.88
N ARG A 90 -14.78 -13.20 -21.32
CA ARG A 90 -13.54 -12.56 -20.86
C ARG A 90 -13.23 -12.76 -19.36
N GLU A 91 -14.09 -13.46 -18.68
CA GLU A 91 -13.97 -13.69 -17.24
C GLU A 91 -12.72 -14.49 -16.90
N ILE A 92 -12.00 -14.06 -15.86
CA ILE A 92 -10.90 -14.82 -15.30
C ILE A 92 -11.39 -15.53 -14.03
N LYS A 93 -11.18 -16.84 -13.96
CA LYS A 93 -11.70 -17.64 -12.84
C LYS A 93 -10.56 -18.14 -11.97
N LEU A 94 -10.67 -17.86 -10.67
CA LEU A 94 -9.79 -18.44 -9.66
C LEU A 94 -9.99 -19.96 -9.62
N THR A 95 -8.90 -20.70 -9.67
CA THR A 95 -8.89 -22.17 -9.71
C THR A 95 -8.22 -22.75 -8.47
N PRO A 96 -8.72 -23.85 -7.92
CA PRO A 96 -8.09 -24.50 -6.78
C PRO A 96 -6.64 -24.93 -7.06
N MET A 97 -5.79 -24.73 -6.08
CA MET A 97 -4.46 -25.32 -5.99
C MET A 97 -4.45 -26.24 -4.76
N LYS A 98 -4.40 -27.53 -4.98
CA LYS A 98 -4.63 -28.56 -3.92
C LYS A 98 -6.01 -28.33 -3.29
N GLU A 99 -6.07 -28.05 -2.00
CA GLU A 99 -7.29 -27.82 -1.24
C GLU A 99 -7.74 -26.37 -1.22
N ASN A 100 -6.87 -25.42 -1.66
CA ASN A 100 -7.12 -23.98 -1.64
C ASN A 100 -6.89 -23.35 -3.02
N PRO A 101 -7.73 -22.40 -3.45
CA PRO A 101 -7.50 -21.64 -4.67
C PRO A 101 -6.25 -20.73 -4.57
N THR A 102 -5.83 -20.41 -3.37
CA THR A 102 -4.65 -19.60 -3.10
C THR A 102 -3.79 -20.30 -2.05
N VAL A 103 -2.52 -20.50 -2.35
CA VAL A 103 -1.55 -21.07 -1.43
C VAL A 103 -0.84 -19.92 -0.73
N GLN A 104 -0.84 -19.98 0.58
CA GLN A 104 -0.13 -19.04 1.45
C GLN A 104 1.15 -19.68 1.95
N TYR A 105 2.24 -18.95 1.89
CA TYR A 105 3.49 -19.34 2.50
C TYR A 105 3.95 -18.26 3.49
N GLN A 106 4.22 -18.67 4.73
CA GLN A 106 4.82 -17.82 5.75
C GLN A 106 6.13 -18.45 6.20
N PHE A 107 7.15 -17.62 6.33
CA PHE A 107 8.44 -18.07 6.86
C PHE A 107 8.42 -17.96 8.38
N GLU A 108 8.93 -18.96 9.06
CA GLU A 108 9.25 -18.88 10.48
C GLU A 108 10.39 -17.87 10.69
N ASP A 109 10.44 -17.23 11.86
CA ASP A 109 11.48 -16.28 12.26
C ASP A 109 11.68 -15.12 11.26
N ARG A 110 10.62 -14.73 10.54
CA ARG A 110 10.67 -13.61 9.61
C ARG A 110 10.81 -12.28 10.34
N LEU A 111 11.53 -11.36 9.71
CA LEU A 111 11.73 -10.01 10.26
C LEU A 111 10.44 -9.20 10.27
N PHE A 112 9.54 -9.42 9.30
CA PHE A 112 8.28 -8.71 9.15
C PHE A 112 7.10 -9.67 9.19
N ASP A 113 6.15 -9.46 10.10
CA ASP A 113 4.94 -10.28 10.25
C ASP A 113 4.08 -10.29 8.99
N ARG A 114 4.10 -9.18 8.25
CA ARG A 114 3.32 -8.99 7.04
C ARG A 114 3.93 -9.57 5.75
N ASP A 115 5.12 -10.16 5.81
CA ASP A 115 5.76 -10.77 4.63
C ASP A 115 5.12 -12.10 4.29
N THR A 116 3.88 -12.01 3.83
CA THR A 116 3.08 -13.14 3.38
C THR A 116 3.24 -13.30 1.87
N LEU A 117 3.58 -14.50 1.42
CA LEU A 117 3.64 -14.84 0.01
C LEU A 117 2.37 -15.59 -0.37
N LEU A 118 1.55 -14.96 -1.20
CA LEU A 118 0.34 -15.57 -1.76
C LEU A 118 0.59 -15.96 -3.22
N LEU A 119 0.16 -17.14 -3.58
CA LEU A 119 0.24 -17.65 -4.95
C LEU A 119 -1.11 -18.18 -5.36
N SER A 120 -1.67 -17.58 -6.41
CA SER A 120 -2.99 -17.91 -6.95
C SER A 120 -2.90 -18.54 -8.32
N ARG A 121 -3.89 -19.32 -8.70
CA ARG A 121 -4.03 -19.86 -10.04
C ARG A 121 -5.34 -19.41 -10.65
N TYR A 122 -5.28 -18.95 -11.90
CA TYR A 122 -6.44 -18.49 -12.65
C TYR A 122 -6.55 -19.23 -13.98
N ASN A 123 -7.78 -19.44 -14.42
CA ASN A 123 -8.10 -19.87 -15.78
C ASN A 123 -8.69 -18.69 -16.56
N VAL A 124 -8.33 -18.61 -17.83
CA VAL A 124 -8.90 -17.69 -18.79
C VAL A 124 -9.38 -18.46 -20.02
N ASN A 125 -10.49 -18.04 -20.61
CA ASN A 125 -10.99 -18.68 -21.82
C ASN A 125 -10.00 -18.52 -22.98
N PHE A 126 -9.53 -19.64 -23.52
CA PHE A 126 -8.54 -19.67 -24.59
C PHE A 126 -9.04 -18.98 -25.90
N LEU A 127 -10.31 -19.14 -26.22
CA LEU A 127 -10.91 -18.52 -27.40
C LEU A 127 -10.99 -17.01 -27.29
N PHE A 128 -11.28 -16.53 -26.08
CA PHE A 128 -11.24 -15.09 -25.79
C PHE A 128 -9.81 -14.51 -25.94
N VAL A 129 -8.80 -15.21 -25.43
CA VAL A 129 -7.40 -14.78 -25.60
C VAL A 129 -7.01 -14.68 -27.06
N ILE A 130 -7.36 -15.69 -27.88
CA ILE A 130 -7.13 -15.65 -29.33
C ILE A 130 -7.84 -14.45 -29.96
N ALA A 131 -9.10 -14.23 -29.64
CA ALA A 131 -9.88 -13.12 -30.19
C ALA A 131 -9.31 -11.76 -29.80
N LEU A 132 -8.87 -11.60 -28.54
CA LEU A 132 -8.25 -10.39 -28.03
C LEU A 132 -6.95 -10.05 -28.76
N TYR A 133 -6.12 -11.06 -29.04
CA TYR A 133 -4.90 -10.88 -29.81
C TYR A 133 -5.16 -10.64 -31.30
N ALA A 134 -6.11 -11.35 -31.90
CA ALA A 134 -6.47 -11.22 -33.32
C ALA A 134 -7.04 -9.84 -33.64
N ARG A 135 -7.88 -9.30 -32.78
CA ARG A 135 -8.46 -7.95 -32.94
C ARG A 135 -7.44 -6.82 -32.80
N ASN A 136 -6.36 -7.05 -32.09
CA ASN A 136 -5.23 -6.13 -31.85
C ASN A 136 -5.64 -4.71 -31.41
N LYS A 137 -6.78 -4.55 -30.74
CA LYS A 137 -7.24 -3.27 -30.22
C LYS A 137 -6.63 -3.00 -28.84
N GLN A 138 -5.77 -2.00 -28.74
CA GLN A 138 -5.08 -1.66 -27.49
C GLN A 138 -6.06 -1.27 -26.38
N SER A 139 -7.13 -0.55 -26.70
CA SER A 139 -8.16 -0.17 -25.73
C SER A 139 -8.86 -1.38 -25.10
N GLU A 140 -9.22 -2.42 -25.88
CA GLU A 140 -9.83 -3.63 -25.34
C GLU A 140 -8.85 -4.39 -24.43
N LYS A 141 -7.56 -4.42 -24.81
CA LYS A 141 -6.51 -5.04 -24.01
C LYS A 141 -6.29 -4.30 -22.67
N ALA A 142 -6.32 -2.96 -22.69
CA ALA A 142 -6.19 -2.15 -21.49
C ALA A 142 -7.34 -2.39 -20.52
N VAL A 143 -8.58 -2.31 -20.99
CA VAL A 143 -9.77 -2.59 -20.17
C VAL A 143 -9.72 -3.98 -19.54
N TRP A 144 -9.39 -5.00 -20.32
CA TRP A 144 -9.29 -6.36 -19.80
C TRP A 144 -8.16 -6.52 -18.76
N LYS A 145 -7.01 -5.89 -18.98
CA LYS A 145 -5.92 -5.89 -17.98
C LYS A 145 -6.37 -5.30 -16.64
N ASP A 146 -7.12 -4.21 -16.67
CA ASP A 146 -7.61 -3.57 -15.46
C ASP A 146 -8.66 -4.42 -14.73
N GLU A 147 -9.51 -5.14 -15.47
CA GLU A 147 -10.44 -6.11 -14.91
C GLU A 147 -9.69 -7.25 -14.21
N VAL A 148 -8.70 -7.84 -14.88
CA VAL A 148 -7.87 -8.91 -14.33
C VAL A 148 -7.11 -8.47 -13.09
N ARG A 149 -6.56 -7.26 -13.09
CA ARG A 149 -5.88 -6.70 -11.91
C ARG A 149 -6.83 -6.54 -10.73
N ARG A 150 -8.05 -6.07 -10.96
CA ARG A 150 -9.06 -5.96 -9.90
C ARG A 150 -9.39 -7.32 -9.30
N GLU A 151 -9.55 -8.36 -10.12
CA GLU A 151 -9.78 -9.72 -9.63
C GLU A 151 -8.60 -10.26 -8.82
N PHE A 152 -7.36 -10.02 -9.25
CA PHE A 152 -6.18 -10.40 -8.48
C PHE A 152 -6.14 -9.70 -7.12
N ARG A 153 -6.36 -8.38 -7.11
CA ARG A 153 -6.39 -7.60 -5.86
C ARG A 153 -7.48 -8.07 -4.92
N LYS A 154 -8.69 -8.25 -5.45
CA LYS A 154 -9.83 -8.75 -4.67
C LYS A 154 -9.51 -10.09 -4.00
N ASN A 155 -9.00 -11.05 -4.77
CA ASN A 155 -8.61 -12.35 -4.21
C ASN A 155 -7.57 -12.22 -3.08
N ILE A 156 -6.55 -11.38 -3.28
CA ILE A 156 -5.53 -11.13 -2.27
C ILE A 156 -6.16 -10.49 -1.03
N GLN A 157 -7.01 -9.47 -1.20
CA GLN A 157 -7.70 -8.81 -0.09
C GLN A 157 -8.59 -9.77 0.69
N ASP A 158 -9.34 -10.63 0.00
CA ASP A 158 -10.21 -11.64 0.62
C ASP A 158 -9.40 -12.63 1.46
N VAL A 159 -8.26 -13.10 0.95
CA VAL A 159 -7.37 -14.01 1.70
C VAL A 159 -6.74 -13.29 2.89
N LEU A 160 -6.24 -12.08 2.70
CA LEU A 160 -5.63 -11.30 3.78
C LEU A 160 -6.63 -10.94 4.87
N ALA A 161 -7.88 -10.63 4.52
CA ALA A 161 -8.95 -10.35 5.49
C ALA A 161 -9.27 -11.53 6.41
N THR A 162 -8.99 -12.76 5.99
CA THR A 162 -9.11 -13.93 6.86
C THR A 162 -7.95 -14.08 7.85
N GLN A 163 -6.78 -13.58 7.48
CA GLN A 163 -5.53 -13.76 8.23
C GLN A 163 -5.21 -12.60 9.17
N TYR A 164 -5.67 -11.40 8.84
CA TYR A 164 -5.34 -10.16 9.54
C TYR A 164 -6.58 -9.31 9.81
N GLN A 165 -6.48 -8.53 10.87
CA GLN A 165 -7.38 -7.41 11.18
C GLN A 165 -6.62 -6.11 10.89
N PHE A 166 -7.28 -5.18 10.20
CA PHE A 166 -6.69 -3.93 9.75
C PHE A 166 -7.29 -2.75 10.48
N TYR A 167 -6.43 -1.82 10.91
CA TYR A 167 -6.81 -0.65 11.69
C TYR A 167 -6.17 0.59 11.09
N PRO A 168 -6.85 1.27 10.15
CA PRO A 168 -6.43 2.61 9.74
C PRO A 168 -6.43 3.55 10.93
N MET A 169 -5.39 4.34 11.05
CA MET A 169 -5.25 5.25 12.18
C MET A 169 -4.69 6.60 11.72
N ARG A 170 -5.30 7.69 12.18
CA ARG A 170 -4.87 9.05 11.91
C ARG A 170 -4.20 9.65 13.13
N SER A 171 -3.08 10.31 12.91
CA SER A 171 -2.34 11.03 13.94
C SER A 171 -3.18 12.16 14.57
N LYS A 172 -3.13 12.26 15.88
CA LYS A 172 -3.71 13.37 16.67
C LYS A 172 -2.77 14.57 16.85
N GLY A 173 -1.62 14.55 16.18
CA GLY A 173 -0.65 15.65 16.25
C GLY A 173 0.81 15.22 16.31
N VAL A 174 1.06 13.91 16.44
CA VAL A 174 2.40 13.34 16.33
C VAL A 174 2.78 13.18 14.86
N VAL A 175 4.07 13.25 14.55
CA VAL A 175 4.57 12.89 13.21
C VAL A 175 4.63 11.37 13.12
N PRO A 176 3.88 10.73 12.20
CA PRO A 176 3.79 9.28 12.15
C PRO A 176 5.15 8.58 11.98
N GLU A 177 6.03 9.15 11.16
CA GLU A 177 7.38 8.60 10.93
C GLU A 177 8.22 8.60 12.20
N ASP A 178 8.23 9.71 12.93
CA ASP A 178 8.97 9.84 14.21
C ASP A 178 8.39 8.90 15.27
N TYR A 179 7.07 8.74 15.29
CA TYR A 179 6.39 7.83 16.21
C TYR A 179 6.78 6.37 15.94
N VAL A 180 6.75 5.95 14.67
CA VAL A 180 7.15 4.60 14.27
C VAL A 180 8.61 4.33 14.60
N GLN A 181 9.50 5.29 14.39
CA GLN A 181 10.91 5.16 14.78
C GLN A 181 11.08 4.97 16.29
N THR A 182 10.37 5.77 17.09
CA THR A 182 10.45 5.70 18.54
C THR A 182 9.90 4.39 19.10
N HIS A 183 8.83 3.85 18.47
CA HIS A 183 8.15 2.61 18.88
C HIS A 183 8.47 1.44 17.96
N PHE A 184 9.63 1.47 17.30
CA PHE A 184 10.00 0.51 16.25
C PHE A 184 9.84 -0.95 16.68
N LYS A 185 10.26 -1.31 17.90
CA LYS A 185 10.18 -2.70 18.37
C LYS A 185 8.76 -3.25 18.46
N GLN A 186 7.79 -2.39 18.80
CA GLN A 186 6.38 -2.78 18.90
C GLN A 186 5.68 -2.77 17.54
N LEU A 187 6.11 -1.91 16.61
CA LEU A 187 5.44 -1.62 15.36
C LEU A 187 6.07 -2.28 14.14
N ILE A 188 7.27 -2.84 14.29
CA ILE A 188 7.97 -3.50 13.18
C ILE A 188 7.11 -4.58 12.55
N GLY A 189 6.97 -4.53 11.23
CA GLY A 189 6.18 -5.49 10.46
C GLY A 189 4.67 -5.35 10.58
N LYS A 190 4.17 -4.45 11.44
CA LYS A 190 2.73 -4.31 11.71
C LYS A 190 2.12 -3.05 11.09
N VAL A 191 2.93 -2.07 10.73
CA VAL A 191 2.45 -0.75 10.24
C VAL A 191 2.88 -0.50 8.82
N PHE A 192 2.00 0.10 8.02
CA PHE A 192 2.25 0.51 6.64
C PHE A 192 1.42 1.75 6.26
N THR A 193 1.76 2.37 5.12
CA THR A 193 1.12 3.59 4.62
C THR A 193 0.49 3.33 3.24
N PRO A 194 -0.76 2.83 3.16
CA PRO A 194 -1.40 2.48 1.89
C PRO A 194 -2.00 3.68 1.15
N PHE A 195 -2.02 4.85 1.79
CA PHE A 195 -2.69 6.04 1.27
C PHE A 195 -1.69 7.15 0.97
N ASP A 196 -2.05 8.04 0.05
CA ASP A 196 -1.26 9.24 -0.24
C ASP A 196 -1.22 10.21 0.96
N ASP A 197 -2.21 10.11 1.86
CA ASP A 197 -2.24 10.87 3.12
C ASP A 197 -1.24 10.29 4.12
N LYS A 198 -0.08 10.92 4.22
CA LYS A 198 1.02 10.51 5.12
C LYS A 198 0.69 10.57 6.61
N GLU A 199 -0.43 11.16 6.98
CA GLU A 199 -0.92 11.19 8.38
C GLU A 199 -1.71 9.94 8.73
N ILE A 200 -2.04 9.11 7.73
CA ILE A 200 -2.75 7.85 7.93
C ILE A 200 -1.76 6.70 7.84
N LEU A 201 -1.65 5.98 8.93
CA LEU A 201 -1.00 4.67 8.96
C LEU A 201 -2.08 3.59 9.01
N THR A 202 -1.76 2.41 8.56
CA THR A 202 -2.59 1.22 8.81
C THR A 202 -1.80 0.22 9.63
N LEU A 203 -2.38 -0.15 10.75
CA LEU A 203 -1.89 -1.24 11.60
C LEU A 203 -2.56 -2.53 11.12
N ALA A 204 -1.80 -3.59 11.05
CA ALA A 204 -2.33 -4.92 10.80
C ALA A 204 -1.88 -5.88 11.88
N LEU A 205 -2.83 -6.57 12.41
CA LEU A 205 -2.64 -7.56 13.45
C LEU A 205 -3.12 -8.90 12.94
N GLN A 206 -2.40 -9.96 13.25
CA GLN A 206 -2.83 -11.30 12.90
C GLN A 206 -4.21 -11.58 13.56
N ASN A 207 -5.12 -12.15 12.79
CA ASN A 207 -6.45 -12.50 13.33
C ASN A 207 -6.30 -13.64 14.35
N PRO A 208 -6.63 -13.42 15.63
CA PRO A 208 -6.47 -14.45 16.67
C PRO A 208 -7.25 -15.73 16.37
N ASN A 209 -8.35 -15.64 15.61
CA ASN A 209 -9.15 -16.81 15.22
C ASN A 209 -8.42 -17.78 14.28
N THR A 210 -7.30 -17.37 13.69
CA THR A 210 -6.44 -18.26 12.89
C THR A 210 -5.60 -19.20 13.74
N ILE A 211 -5.53 -18.95 15.06
CA ILE A 211 -4.73 -19.74 16.00
C ILE A 211 -5.60 -20.80 16.66
N ALA A 212 -5.25 -22.06 16.45
CA ALA A 212 -5.96 -23.20 17.01
C ALA A 212 -5.79 -23.32 18.54
N ASP A 213 -4.60 -22.98 19.07
CA ASP A 213 -4.28 -23.05 20.49
C ASP A 213 -4.96 -21.89 21.25
N ALA A 214 -5.86 -22.23 22.16
CA ALA A 214 -6.62 -21.26 22.94
C ALA A 214 -5.74 -20.38 23.84
N THR A 215 -4.68 -20.93 24.42
CA THR A 215 -3.77 -20.18 25.29
C THR A 215 -2.99 -19.13 24.49
N LYS A 216 -2.46 -19.53 23.34
CA LYS A 216 -1.76 -18.61 22.44
C LYS A 216 -2.71 -17.53 21.89
N ARG A 217 -3.94 -17.91 21.58
CA ARG A 217 -4.98 -16.97 21.12
C ARG A 217 -5.24 -15.89 22.15
N THR A 218 -5.52 -16.28 23.41
CA THR A 218 -5.77 -15.33 24.50
C THR A 218 -4.57 -14.42 24.77
N ALA A 219 -3.35 -14.97 24.72
CA ALA A 219 -2.15 -14.17 24.87
C ALA A 219 -2.00 -13.13 23.75
N MET A 220 -2.26 -13.51 22.50
CA MET A 220 -2.23 -12.61 21.35
C MET A 220 -3.32 -11.52 21.45
N GLU A 221 -4.55 -11.86 21.84
CA GLU A 221 -5.62 -10.90 22.06
C GLU A 221 -5.24 -9.85 23.12
N ALA A 222 -4.60 -10.29 24.20
CA ALA A 222 -4.11 -9.38 25.24
C ALA A 222 -2.98 -8.46 24.71
N GLU A 223 -2.05 -8.99 23.92
CA GLU A 223 -0.99 -8.19 23.29
C GLU A 223 -1.57 -7.16 22.33
N HIS A 224 -2.54 -7.55 21.48
CA HIS A 224 -3.21 -6.65 20.56
C HIS A 224 -3.95 -5.52 21.30
N ALA A 225 -4.68 -5.86 22.37
CA ALA A 225 -5.38 -4.88 23.19
C ALA A 225 -4.42 -3.86 23.82
N GLN A 226 -3.27 -4.31 24.31
CA GLN A 226 -2.23 -3.43 24.87
C GLN A 226 -1.65 -2.51 23.78
N LEU A 227 -1.37 -3.03 22.59
CA LEU A 227 -0.84 -2.25 21.49
C LEU A 227 -1.85 -1.20 21.00
N LEU A 228 -3.12 -1.57 20.84
CA LEU A 228 -4.19 -0.64 20.45
C LEU A 228 -4.36 0.46 21.51
N ALA A 229 -4.40 0.12 22.80
CA ALA A 229 -4.50 1.09 23.88
C ALA A 229 -3.30 2.05 23.95
N MET A 230 -2.11 1.58 23.56
CA MET A 230 -0.93 2.44 23.42
C MET A 230 -1.11 3.44 22.27
N LEU A 231 -1.55 2.97 21.12
CA LEU A 231 -1.71 3.77 19.90
C LEU A 231 -2.87 4.78 20.00
N GLU A 232 -3.96 4.43 20.68
CA GLU A 232 -5.12 5.32 20.88
C GLU A 232 -4.80 6.64 21.57
N LYS A 233 -3.71 6.71 22.31
CA LYS A 233 -3.25 7.97 22.94
C LYS A 233 -2.89 9.02 21.89
N ASP A 234 -2.24 8.61 20.82
CA ASP A 234 -1.63 9.48 19.83
C ASP A 234 -2.32 9.39 18.44
N PHE A 235 -3.20 8.42 18.27
CA PHE A 235 -3.94 8.19 17.02
C PHE A 235 -5.43 8.02 17.25
N THR A 236 -6.23 8.44 16.29
CA THR A 236 -7.63 8.04 16.15
C THR A 236 -7.65 6.78 15.28
N ILE A 237 -8.14 5.68 15.83
CA ILE A 237 -8.13 4.36 15.20
C ILE A 237 -9.53 4.05 14.66
N GLN A 238 -9.61 3.47 13.48
CA GLN A 238 -10.85 2.96 12.90
C GLN A 238 -10.89 1.44 13.06
N ASP A 239 -11.92 0.96 13.74
CA ASP A 239 -12.24 -0.47 13.83
C ASP A 239 -13.01 -0.97 12.60
N ASN A 240 -13.04 -2.29 12.42
CA ASN A 240 -13.83 -2.97 11.38
C ASN A 240 -13.56 -2.45 9.96
N TYR A 241 -12.31 -2.16 9.66
CA TYR A 241 -11.91 -1.71 8.33
C TYR A 241 -11.77 -2.90 7.36
N THR A 242 -12.28 -2.72 6.15
CA THR A 242 -12.10 -3.67 5.06
C THR A 242 -10.97 -3.18 4.14
N LEU A 243 -9.95 -4.02 3.94
CA LEU A 243 -8.80 -3.70 3.10
C LEU A 243 -9.24 -3.29 1.68
N GLY A 244 -8.66 -2.22 1.16
CA GLY A 244 -8.96 -1.68 -0.17
C GLY A 244 -10.09 -0.65 -0.21
N GLN A 245 -10.76 -0.38 0.90
CA GLN A 245 -11.70 0.73 1.01
C GLN A 245 -10.98 2.02 1.46
N GLN A 246 -11.63 3.15 1.25
CA GLN A 246 -11.13 4.40 1.84
C GLN A 246 -11.45 4.41 3.34
N PRO A 247 -10.49 4.76 4.21
CA PRO A 247 -10.73 4.80 5.64
C PRO A 247 -11.70 5.93 5.99
N GLN A 248 -12.58 5.64 6.93
CA GLN A 248 -13.53 6.61 7.50
C GLN A 248 -12.96 7.21 8.77
N LEU A 249 -11.86 7.93 8.64
CA LEU A 249 -11.25 8.63 9.76
C LEU A 249 -11.71 10.10 9.76
N PRO A 250 -11.89 10.71 10.95
CA PRO A 250 -12.22 12.12 11.02
C PRO A 250 -11.13 12.92 10.30
N PRO A 251 -11.48 14.01 9.60
CA PRO A 251 -10.50 14.90 9.05
C PRO A 251 -9.58 15.40 10.17
N ARG A 252 -8.35 15.74 9.80
CA ARG A 252 -7.43 16.40 10.73
C ARG A 252 -8.19 17.52 11.45
N ALA A 253 -8.14 17.51 12.79
CA ALA A 253 -8.67 18.64 13.53
C ALA A 253 -7.97 19.89 12.99
N ALA A 254 -8.73 20.79 12.37
CA ALA A 254 -8.19 22.05 11.91
C ALA A 254 -7.45 22.67 13.08
N ILE A 255 -6.19 23.09 12.84
CA ILE A 255 -5.41 23.75 13.88
C ILE A 255 -6.29 24.91 14.34
N GLN A 256 -6.90 24.77 15.53
CA GLN A 256 -7.68 25.83 16.10
C GLN A 256 -6.70 26.87 16.64
N CYS A 257 -6.33 27.82 15.77
CA CYS A 257 -5.63 29.00 16.23
C CYS A 257 -6.57 29.74 17.19
N LYS A 258 -6.10 30.01 18.38
CA LYS A 258 -6.83 30.90 19.27
C LYS A 258 -6.89 32.28 18.64
N ALA A 259 -7.95 33.03 18.91
CA ALA A 259 -8.17 34.34 18.28
C ALA A 259 -7.02 35.35 18.55
N ASP A 260 -6.24 35.13 19.60
CA ASP A 260 -5.09 35.92 19.99
C ASP A 260 -3.74 35.40 19.45
N GLU A 261 -3.73 34.25 18.77
CA GLU A 261 -2.50 33.71 18.17
C GLU A 261 -2.24 34.32 16.81
N ARG A 262 -1.00 34.70 16.58
CA ARG A 262 -0.57 35.38 15.34
C ARG A 262 -0.02 34.37 14.35
N VAL A 263 -0.38 34.58 13.08
CA VAL A 263 0.04 33.77 11.94
C VAL A 263 0.87 34.65 10.99
N LEU A 264 2.08 34.21 10.69
CA LEU A 264 2.88 34.81 9.63
C LEU A 264 2.46 34.20 8.29
N VAL A 265 2.05 35.05 7.34
CA VAL A 265 1.75 34.58 5.98
C VAL A 265 3.01 34.70 5.14
N GLY A 266 3.52 33.56 4.68
CA GLY A 266 4.75 33.44 3.92
C GLY A 266 4.50 32.99 2.48
N TYR A 267 5.31 33.48 1.53
CA TYR A 267 5.25 33.12 0.13
C TYR A 267 6.39 32.19 -0.28
N TYR A 268 6.09 31.09 -0.96
CA TYR A 268 7.10 30.25 -1.60
C TYR A 268 7.09 30.42 -3.13
N LYS A 269 8.27 30.47 -3.74
CA LYS A 269 8.43 30.77 -5.17
C LYS A 269 8.07 29.60 -6.07
N ASN A 270 8.44 28.39 -5.67
CA ASN A 270 8.27 27.14 -6.41
C ASN A 270 8.21 25.96 -5.45
N PHE A 271 7.94 24.79 -5.98
CA PHE A 271 7.84 23.55 -5.20
C PHE A 271 9.12 23.22 -4.42
N GLU A 272 10.30 23.39 -5.03
CA GLU A 272 11.58 23.16 -4.36
C GLU A 272 11.78 24.03 -3.14
N HIS A 273 11.37 25.31 -3.24
CA HIS A 273 11.41 26.25 -2.11
C HIS A 273 10.44 25.81 -0.99
N LYS A 274 9.23 25.35 -1.33
CA LYS A 274 8.28 24.79 -0.38
C LYS A 274 8.88 23.56 0.35
N VAL A 275 9.44 22.62 -0.39
CA VAL A 275 10.10 21.43 0.15
C VAL A 275 11.26 21.83 1.08
N TRP A 276 12.10 22.78 0.66
CA TRP A 276 13.20 23.25 1.50
C TRP A 276 12.70 23.83 2.83
N ILE A 277 11.68 24.71 2.81
CA ILE A 277 11.10 25.32 4.02
C ILE A 277 10.57 24.23 4.96
N THR A 278 9.82 23.27 4.43
CA THR A 278 9.20 22.19 5.24
C THR A 278 10.21 21.22 5.83
N GLN A 279 11.24 20.86 5.07
CA GLN A 279 12.30 19.95 5.53
C GLN A 279 13.23 20.61 6.56
N LYS A 280 13.63 21.85 6.30
CA LYS A 280 14.56 22.57 7.20
C LYS A 280 13.83 23.24 8.38
N LYS A 281 12.49 23.31 8.32
CA LYS A 281 11.66 24.06 9.30
C LYS A 281 12.12 25.52 9.46
N LEU A 282 12.59 26.12 8.38
CA LEU A 282 13.12 27.47 8.33
C LEU A 282 12.41 28.28 7.25
N TYR A 283 12.00 29.48 7.59
CA TYR A 283 11.46 30.45 6.63
C TYR A 283 12.25 31.76 6.72
N CYS A 284 12.86 32.16 5.62
CA CYS A 284 13.65 33.38 5.54
C CYS A 284 12.82 34.55 5.03
N VAL A 285 12.77 35.63 5.77
CA VAL A 285 12.14 36.89 5.37
C VAL A 285 13.22 37.94 5.07
N ARG A 286 12.99 38.73 3.99
CA ARG A 286 13.85 39.86 3.74
C ARG A 286 13.44 40.99 4.68
N LEU A 287 14.38 41.51 5.43
CA LEU A 287 14.18 42.67 6.31
C LEU A 287 14.70 43.95 5.65
N GLY A 288 14.05 45.08 5.92
CA GLY A 288 14.45 46.41 5.43
C GLY A 288 13.28 47.22 4.88
N ASP A 289 13.60 48.39 4.34
CA ASP A 289 12.59 49.35 3.82
C ASP A 289 12.34 49.24 2.32
N VAL A 290 12.88 48.20 1.67
CA VAL A 290 12.71 47.97 0.24
C VAL A 290 11.40 47.23 -0.04
N LYS A 291 10.75 47.51 -1.17
CA LYS A 291 9.50 46.84 -1.60
C LYS A 291 9.67 45.29 -1.49
N GLY A 292 8.77 44.66 -0.80
CA GLY A 292 8.78 43.19 -0.55
C GLY A 292 9.63 42.76 0.66
N SER A 293 10.12 43.70 1.44
CA SER A 293 10.76 43.46 2.74
C SER A 293 9.74 43.60 3.87
N MET A 294 10.03 42.98 5.00
CA MET A 294 9.26 43.08 6.24
C MET A 294 10.07 43.88 7.26
N SER A 295 9.40 44.75 8.02
CA SER A 295 10.00 45.34 9.20
C SER A 295 9.94 44.37 10.38
N ILE A 296 10.95 44.35 11.21
CA ILE A 296 10.93 43.61 12.47
C ILE A 296 9.94 44.32 13.40
N SER A 297 8.88 43.63 13.75
CA SER A 297 7.89 44.12 14.72
C SER A 297 7.67 43.10 15.83
N PRO A 298 7.21 43.49 17.00
CA PRO A 298 6.83 42.55 18.04
C PRO A 298 5.81 41.51 17.56
N GLU A 299 4.93 41.89 16.64
CA GLU A 299 3.93 41.01 16.05
C GLU A 299 4.55 39.93 15.16
N LEU A 300 5.56 40.27 14.37
CA LEU A 300 6.31 39.29 13.57
C LEU A 300 7.01 38.26 14.45
N LEU A 301 7.64 38.73 15.53
CA LEU A 301 8.36 37.87 16.49
C LEU A 301 7.40 37.01 17.33
N ALA A 302 6.16 37.47 17.52
CA ALA A 302 5.13 36.76 18.26
C ALA A 302 4.33 35.78 17.39
N ALA A 303 4.63 35.67 16.09
CA ALA A 303 3.96 34.74 15.22
C ALA A 303 4.27 33.29 15.65
N LYS A 304 3.22 32.52 15.92
CA LYS A 304 3.30 31.15 16.37
C LYS A 304 3.20 30.14 15.24
N TYR A 305 2.55 30.54 14.17
CA TYR A 305 2.30 29.73 12.99
C TYR A 305 2.81 30.41 11.73
N LEU A 306 3.18 29.62 10.74
CA LEU A 306 3.54 30.08 9.39
C LEU A 306 2.55 29.47 8.39
N LEU A 307 1.77 30.31 7.74
CA LEU A 307 0.91 29.93 6.62
C LEU A 307 1.66 30.18 5.30
N LEU A 308 1.95 29.12 4.56
CA LEU A 308 2.66 29.23 3.28
C LEU A 308 1.67 29.25 2.12
N HIS A 309 1.84 30.20 1.21
CA HIS A 309 1.10 30.24 -0.05
C HIS A 309 2.03 30.37 -1.26
N GLY A 310 1.60 29.86 -2.39
CA GLY A 310 2.31 29.97 -3.67
C GLY A 310 1.42 30.54 -4.76
N LYS A 311 1.85 30.43 -6.00
CA LYS A 311 1.04 30.84 -7.17
C LYS A 311 -0.21 29.98 -7.34
N GLU A 312 -0.19 28.77 -6.80
CA GLU A 312 -1.26 27.76 -6.90
C GLU A 312 -2.27 27.84 -5.73
N GLY A 313 -2.10 28.79 -4.81
CA GLY A 313 -2.93 28.95 -3.63
C GLY A 313 -2.21 28.58 -2.32
N VAL A 314 -3.01 28.32 -1.27
CA VAL A 314 -2.53 27.95 0.07
C VAL A 314 -2.33 26.45 0.16
#